data_d93d804341d1a2ae63a8d2f70ce42dd3
#
_entry.id   d93d804341d1a2ae63a8d2f70ce42dd3
#
_cell.length_a   1.000
_cell.length_b   1.000
_cell.length_c   1.000
_cell.angle_alpha   90.00
_cell.angle_beta   90.00
_cell.angle_gamma   90.00
#
_symmetry.space_group_name_H-M   'P 1'
#
loop_
_entity.id
_entity.type
_entity.pdbx_description
1 polymer ?
#
loop_
_entity_poly.entity_id
_entity_poly.type
_entity_poly.pdbx_seq_one_letter_code
_entity_poly.pdbx_strand_id
1 'polypeptide(L)'
;VLDRDHLEGPFSNQALLRAGTSETSANQFDRALVPWNILVEREPTDAAVQEAMLALPHAYASLNLHGRAAIMYGKALDLFSGQIKRLDASVDSIREGRFLKALIREESRQDETWVIRLRSLPDAPETYYLMELMASHDFQTALHNYLDLEDLQSRLTSWNTSLDAFDDIIALRRQNYEPLLP
;
A
#
# COMPACT_ATOMS: atom_id res chain seq x y z
N VAL A 1 16.61 2.89 -32.26
CA VAL A 1 15.80 1.75 -31.80
C VAL A 1 16.04 1.64 -30.31
N LEU A 2 15.07 2.13 -29.52
CA LEU A 2 15.07 1.92 -28.06
C LEU A 2 14.80 0.45 -27.83
N ASP A 3 15.83 -0.25 -27.34
CA ASP A 3 15.75 -1.68 -27.03
C ASP A 3 14.76 -1.86 -25.85
N ARG A 4 13.65 -2.54 -26.09
CA ARG A 4 12.58 -2.71 -25.10
C ARG A 4 13.09 -3.36 -23.80
N ASP A 5 14.13 -4.14 -23.87
CA ASP A 5 14.67 -4.92 -22.77
C ASP A 5 15.49 -4.11 -21.75
N HIS A 6 15.80 -2.83 -22.05
CA HIS A 6 16.61 -1.96 -21.18
C HIS A 6 15.80 -0.82 -20.52
N LEU A 7 14.47 -0.82 -20.63
CA LEU A 7 13.61 0.25 -20.11
C LEU A 7 13.00 -0.07 -18.72
N GLU A 8 13.56 -1.02 -17.98
CA GLU A 8 13.03 -1.49 -16.68
C GLU A 8 13.73 -0.89 -15.44
N GLY A 9 14.54 0.13 -15.60
CA GLY A 9 15.23 0.78 -14.48
C GLY A 9 14.33 1.75 -13.70
N PRO A 10 14.68 2.10 -12.45
CA PRO A 10 13.90 2.96 -11.57
C PRO A 10 13.64 4.37 -12.14
N PHE A 11 14.46 4.81 -13.08
CA PHE A 11 14.33 6.11 -13.74
C PHE A 11 13.73 6.02 -15.15
N SER A 12 13.35 4.83 -15.61
CA SER A 12 12.91 4.61 -16.99
C SER A 12 11.62 5.38 -17.32
N ASN A 13 10.67 5.49 -16.40
CA ASN A 13 9.43 6.24 -16.58
C ASN A 13 9.71 7.73 -16.75
N GLN A 14 10.55 8.30 -15.89
CA GLN A 14 10.96 9.70 -15.98
C GLN A 14 11.74 10.00 -17.28
N ALA A 15 12.60 9.07 -17.71
CA ALA A 15 13.35 9.20 -18.95
C ALA A 15 12.43 9.21 -20.18
N LEU A 16 11.44 8.31 -20.24
CA LEU A 16 10.45 8.24 -21.29
C LEU A 16 9.56 9.51 -21.32
N LEU A 17 9.12 9.98 -20.16
CA LEU A 17 8.35 11.22 -20.05
C LEU A 17 9.15 12.40 -20.61
N ARG A 18 10.39 12.57 -20.15
CA ARG A 18 11.27 13.67 -20.59
C ARG A 18 11.63 13.58 -22.07
N ALA A 19 11.83 12.37 -22.62
CA ALA A 19 12.07 12.19 -24.04
C ALA A 19 10.90 12.75 -24.86
N GLY A 20 9.66 12.36 -24.53
CA GLY A 20 8.48 12.90 -25.21
C GLY A 20 8.29 14.41 -25.03
N THR A 21 8.54 14.93 -23.82
CA THR A 21 8.47 16.38 -23.54
C THR A 21 9.51 17.18 -24.33
N SER A 22 10.72 16.63 -24.49
CA SER A 22 11.76 17.25 -25.31
C SER A 22 11.35 17.35 -26.79
N GLU A 23 10.76 16.28 -27.34
CA GLU A 23 10.28 16.25 -28.71
C GLU A 23 9.11 17.25 -28.93
N THR A 24 8.17 17.36 -27.99
CA THR A 24 7.09 18.36 -28.08
C THR A 24 7.60 19.78 -27.98
N SER A 25 8.62 20.04 -27.18
CA SER A 25 9.27 21.34 -27.08
C SER A 25 9.94 21.73 -28.40
N ALA A 26 10.35 20.75 -29.20
CA ALA A 26 10.87 20.95 -30.56
C ALA A 26 9.76 20.95 -31.63
N ASN A 27 8.48 20.94 -31.23
CA ASN A 27 7.31 20.84 -32.11
C ASN A 27 7.23 19.52 -32.91
N GLN A 28 7.92 18.50 -32.48
CA GLN A 28 7.95 17.15 -33.11
C GLN A 28 6.99 16.20 -32.39
N PHE A 29 5.69 16.52 -32.46
CA PHE A 29 4.65 15.75 -31.76
C PHE A 29 4.56 14.28 -32.20
N ASP A 30 4.88 13.98 -33.46
CA ASP A 30 4.92 12.63 -34.02
C ASP A 30 5.97 11.76 -33.31
N ARG A 31 7.13 12.32 -32.98
CA ARG A 31 8.18 11.62 -32.25
C ARG A 31 7.87 11.43 -30.77
N ALA A 32 7.19 12.37 -30.16
CA ALA A 32 6.75 12.28 -28.78
C ALA A 32 5.78 11.11 -28.53
N LEU A 33 5.01 10.71 -29.57
CA LEU A 33 4.09 9.58 -29.46
C LEU A 33 4.81 8.27 -29.10
N VAL A 34 6.06 8.06 -29.55
CA VAL A 34 6.76 6.80 -29.34
C VAL A 34 7.04 6.52 -27.85
N PRO A 35 7.76 7.39 -27.12
CA PRO A 35 8.02 7.17 -25.70
C PRO A 35 6.74 7.22 -24.85
N TRP A 36 5.78 8.09 -25.16
CA TRP A 36 4.56 8.20 -24.39
C TRP A 36 3.60 7.03 -24.58
N ASN A 37 3.51 6.43 -25.77
CA ASN A 37 2.73 5.20 -25.97
C ASN A 37 3.31 4.02 -25.14
N ILE A 38 4.62 3.93 -24.99
CA ILE A 38 5.24 2.93 -24.11
C ILE A 38 4.91 3.24 -22.66
N LEU A 39 4.92 4.49 -22.26
CA LEU A 39 4.74 4.93 -20.88
C LEU A 39 3.30 4.72 -20.38
N VAL A 40 2.28 5.02 -21.20
CA VAL A 40 0.87 4.86 -20.81
C VAL A 40 0.40 3.42 -20.65
N GLU A 41 1.21 2.44 -21.09
CA GLU A 41 0.95 1.01 -20.88
C GLU A 41 1.51 0.50 -19.52
N ARG A 42 2.19 1.37 -18.76
CA ARG A 42 2.80 1.04 -17.48
C ARG A 42 1.86 1.29 -16.31
N GLU A 43 2.37 1.06 -15.10
CA GLU A 43 1.60 1.18 -13.86
C GLU A 43 1.05 2.61 -13.66
N PRO A 44 -0.28 2.80 -13.60
CA PRO A 44 -0.91 4.13 -13.60
C PRO A 44 -0.78 4.90 -12.29
N THR A 45 -0.18 4.33 -11.27
CA THR A 45 0.10 5.03 -10.01
C THR A 45 1.40 5.83 -10.06
N ASP A 46 2.27 5.56 -11.03
CA ASP A 46 3.48 6.35 -11.28
C ASP A 46 3.11 7.73 -11.86
N ALA A 47 3.63 8.80 -11.26
CA ALA A 47 3.35 10.17 -11.66
C ALA A 47 3.72 10.47 -13.14
N ALA A 48 4.83 9.88 -13.63
CA ALA A 48 5.25 10.07 -15.03
C ALA A 48 4.27 9.39 -16.00
N VAL A 49 3.68 8.25 -15.61
CA VAL A 49 2.64 7.57 -16.39
C VAL A 49 1.36 8.41 -16.44
N GLN A 50 0.95 8.97 -15.31
CA GLN A 50 -0.22 9.85 -15.24
C GLN A 50 -0.06 11.10 -16.10
N GLU A 51 1.12 11.73 -16.07
CA GLU A 51 1.41 12.88 -16.91
C GLU A 51 1.39 12.51 -18.41
N ALA A 52 1.97 11.37 -18.77
CA ALA A 52 1.93 10.90 -20.16
C ALA A 52 0.51 10.59 -20.65
N MET A 53 -0.38 10.10 -19.78
CA MET A 53 -1.79 9.87 -20.11
C MET A 53 -2.55 11.13 -20.48
N LEU A 54 -2.11 12.29 -20.02
CA LEU A 54 -2.66 13.59 -20.40
C LEU A 54 -1.89 14.21 -21.59
N ALA A 55 -0.58 14.00 -21.64
CA ALA A 55 0.28 14.54 -22.69
C ALA A 55 0.07 13.85 -24.05
N LEU A 56 -0.11 12.53 -24.06
CA LEU A 56 -0.30 11.74 -25.28
C LEU A 56 -1.53 12.18 -26.10
N PRO A 57 -2.74 12.31 -25.53
CA PRO A 57 -3.89 12.81 -26.29
C PRO A 57 -3.70 14.24 -26.75
N HIS A 58 -2.99 15.09 -25.99
CA HIS A 58 -2.64 16.43 -26.45
C HIS A 58 -1.74 16.38 -27.71
N ALA A 59 -0.75 15.49 -27.75
CA ALA A 59 0.09 15.32 -28.94
C ALA A 59 -0.74 14.84 -30.16
N TYR A 60 -1.68 13.89 -29.95
CA TYR A 60 -2.60 13.49 -31.03
C TYR A 60 -3.46 14.67 -31.53
N ALA A 61 -3.97 15.51 -30.65
CA ALA A 61 -4.74 16.70 -31.02
C ALA A 61 -3.90 17.69 -31.81
N SER A 62 -2.65 17.90 -31.41
CA SER A 62 -1.69 18.78 -32.11
C SER A 62 -1.34 18.29 -33.52
N LEU A 63 -1.45 16.99 -33.76
CA LEU A 63 -1.30 16.36 -35.08
C LEU A 63 -2.63 16.28 -35.86
N ASN A 64 -3.68 17.00 -35.43
CA ASN A 64 -5.04 16.96 -36.00
C ASN A 64 -5.69 15.55 -35.97
N LEU A 65 -5.22 14.65 -35.14
CA LEU A 65 -5.79 13.30 -34.95
C LEU A 65 -6.85 13.31 -33.83
N HIS A 66 -7.86 14.19 -33.97
CA HIS A 66 -8.84 14.47 -32.92
C HIS A 66 -9.63 13.23 -32.44
N GLY A 67 -9.93 12.27 -33.34
CA GLY A 67 -10.59 11.02 -32.98
C GLY A 67 -9.75 10.17 -32.02
N ARG A 68 -8.45 10.06 -32.27
CA ARG A 68 -7.52 9.35 -31.37
C ARG A 68 -7.36 10.09 -30.05
N ALA A 69 -7.24 11.41 -30.09
CA ALA A 69 -7.16 12.24 -28.90
C ALA A 69 -8.37 12.03 -27.99
N ALA A 70 -9.60 12.06 -28.55
CA ALA A 70 -10.83 11.85 -27.79
C ALA A 70 -10.88 10.46 -27.12
N ILE A 71 -10.50 9.41 -27.85
CA ILE A 71 -10.43 8.05 -27.29
C ILE A 71 -9.44 7.97 -26.13
N MET A 72 -8.26 8.59 -26.27
CA MET A 72 -7.23 8.56 -25.23
C MET A 72 -7.61 9.39 -24.00
N TYR A 73 -8.28 10.54 -24.18
CA TYR A 73 -8.85 11.31 -23.06
C TYR A 73 -9.94 10.51 -22.33
N GLY A 74 -10.81 9.79 -23.08
CA GLY A 74 -11.79 8.89 -22.48
C GLY A 74 -11.14 7.81 -21.62
N LYS A 75 -10.12 7.14 -22.14
CA LYS A 75 -9.35 6.13 -21.36
C LYS A 75 -8.69 6.73 -20.12
N ALA A 76 -8.10 7.91 -20.21
CA ALA A 76 -7.51 8.59 -19.07
C ALA A 76 -8.57 8.92 -18.00
N LEU A 77 -9.75 9.42 -18.42
CA LEU A 77 -10.85 9.72 -17.51
C LEU A 77 -11.35 8.48 -16.76
N ASP A 78 -11.58 7.36 -17.48
CA ASP A 78 -12.02 6.10 -16.88
C ASP A 78 -11.00 5.59 -15.89
N LEU A 79 -9.73 5.64 -16.25
CA LEU A 79 -8.64 5.18 -15.40
C LEU A 79 -8.53 6.04 -14.13
N PHE A 80 -8.48 7.36 -14.24
CA PHE A 80 -8.40 8.26 -13.08
C PHE A 80 -9.63 8.12 -12.18
N SER A 81 -10.82 7.97 -12.75
CA SER A 81 -12.04 7.71 -11.98
C SER A 81 -11.95 6.40 -11.20
N GLY A 82 -11.38 5.36 -11.80
CA GLY A 82 -11.10 4.09 -11.13
C GLY A 82 -10.08 4.23 -10.00
N GLN A 83 -8.99 4.98 -10.22
CA GLN A 83 -7.97 5.23 -9.21
C GLN A 83 -8.50 6.05 -8.02
N ILE A 84 -9.34 7.05 -8.27
CA ILE A 84 -10.00 7.81 -7.19
C ILE A 84 -10.84 6.89 -6.31
N LYS A 85 -11.70 6.04 -6.91
CA LYS A 85 -12.50 5.08 -6.15
C LYS A 85 -11.64 4.11 -5.33
N ARG A 86 -10.52 3.68 -5.86
CA ARG A 86 -9.57 2.81 -5.17
C ARG A 86 -8.90 3.52 -4.00
N LEU A 87 -8.52 4.79 -4.18
CA LEU A 87 -8.00 5.63 -3.10
C LEU A 87 -9.02 5.85 -1.99
N ASP A 88 -10.26 6.17 -2.34
CA ASP A 88 -11.35 6.35 -1.36
C ASP A 88 -11.55 5.07 -0.54
N ALA A 89 -11.62 3.93 -1.21
CA ALA A 89 -11.74 2.63 -0.53
C ALA A 89 -10.54 2.34 0.40
N SER A 90 -9.33 2.75 0.00
CA SER A 90 -8.12 2.61 0.83
C SER A 90 -8.18 3.51 2.06
N VAL A 91 -8.62 4.76 1.90
CA VAL A 91 -8.82 5.70 3.00
C VAL A 91 -9.84 5.16 4.01
N ASP A 92 -10.95 4.62 3.54
CA ASP A 92 -11.99 4.04 4.40
C ASP A 92 -11.47 2.80 5.14
N SER A 93 -10.71 1.94 4.47
CA SER A 93 -10.08 0.76 5.08
C SER A 93 -9.12 1.14 6.21
N ILE A 94 -8.32 2.20 6.00
CA ILE A 94 -7.40 2.71 7.01
C ILE A 94 -8.18 3.30 8.20
N ARG A 95 -9.19 4.13 7.94
CA ARG A 95 -10.03 4.76 8.98
C ARG A 95 -10.76 3.74 9.85
N GLU A 96 -11.23 2.65 9.26
CA GLU A 96 -11.90 1.55 9.95
C GLU A 96 -10.92 0.59 10.65
N GLY A 97 -9.62 0.78 10.50
CA GLY A 97 -8.58 -0.07 11.07
C GLY A 97 -8.50 -1.46 10.43
N ARG A 98 -9.14 -1.68 9.28
CA ARG A 98 -9.10 -2.97 8.56
C ARG A 98 -7.69 -3.30 8.08
N PHE A 99 -6.99 -2.31 7.57
CA PHE A 99 -5.61 -2.43 7.13
C PHE A 99 -4.67 -2.90 8.26
N LEU A 100 -4.73 -2.26 9.43
CA LEU A 100 -3.93 -2.63 10.59
C LEU A 100 -4.24 -4.06 11.05
N LYS A 101 -5.53 -4.44 11.10
CA LYS A 101 -5.94 -5.80 11.44
C LYS A 101 -5.45 -6.84 10.44
N ALA A 102 -5.37 -6.51 9.15
CA ALA A 102 -4.84 -7.39 8.12
C ALA A 102 -3.33 -7.59 8.27
N LEU A 103 -2.57 -6.53 8.56
CA LEU A 103 -1.13 -6.60 8.85
C LEU A 103 -0.85 -7.50 10.06
N ILE A 104 -1.56 -7.30 11.18
CA ILE A 104 -1.39 -8.08 12.40
C ILE A 104 -1.72 -9.56 12.18
N ARG A 105 -2.79 -9.85 11.43
CA ARG A 105 -3.19 -11.24 11.14
C ARG A 105 -2.15 -11.98 10.31
N GLU A 106 -1.50 -11.32 9.39
CA GLU A 106 -0.46 -11.91 8.55
C GLU A 106 0.80 -12.21 9.34
N GLU A 107 1.16 -11.35 10.29
CA GLU A 107 2.31 -11.52 11.16
C GLU A 107 2.13 -12.67 12.17
N SER A 108 0.93 -12.85 12.70
CA SER A 108 0.59 -13.94 13.64
C SER A 108 0.71 -15.35 13.03
N ARG A 109 0.83 -15.47 11.71
CA ARG A 109 0.99 -16.73 10.99
C ARG A 109 2.43 -17.16 10.77
N GLN A 110 3.41 -16.30 11.04
CA GLN A 110 4.82 -16.60 10.81
C GLN A 110 5.54 -16.81 12.13
N ASP A 111 5.83 -18.09 12.43
CA ASP A 111 6.57 -18.54 13.61
C ASP A 111 7.90 -17.80 13.87
N GLU A 112 8.08 -17.39 15.12
CA GLU A 112 9.31 -17.25 15.92
C GLU A 112 10.47 -16.38 15.45
N THR A 113 10.49 -15.75 14.32
CA THR A 113 11.57 -14.81 13.97
C THR A 113 11.00 -13.41 13.69
N TRP A 114 11.27 -12.49 14.59
CA TRP A 114 10.93 -11.06 14.60
C TRP A 114 11.55 -10.26 13.44
N VAL A 115 11.36 -10.71 12.23
CA VAL A 115 11.65 -9.92 11.04
C VAL A 115 10.33 -9.82 10.28
N ILE A 116 9.71 -8.64 10.30
CA ILE A 116 8.60 -8.31 9.39
C ILE A 116 9.14 -8.51 7.97
N ARG A 117 9.03 -9.73 7.47
CA ARG A 117 9.29 -10.01 6.08
C ARG A 117 8.05 -9.59 5.32
N LEU A 118 8.09 -8.43 4.68
CA LEU A 118 7.13 -7.93 3.68
C LEU A 118 6.88 -8.92 2.51
N ARG A 119 7.07 -10.21 2.72
CA ARG A 119 6.92 -11.26 1.71
C ARG A 119 5.46 -11.59 1.40
N SER A 120 4.53 -11.25 2.28
CA SER A 120 3.10 -11.41 2.05
C SER A 120 2.37 -10.19 2.56
N LEU A 121 2.42 -9.12 1.78
CA LEU A 121 1.57 -7.95 2.03
C LEU A 121 0.11 -8.37 1.85
N PRO A 122 -0.82 -7.88 2.70
CA PRO A 122 -2.23 -8.13 2.49
C PRO A 122 -2.64 -7.72 1.07
N ASP A 123 -3.42 -8.54 0.39
CA ASP A 123 -4.03 -8.19 -0.88
C ASP A 123 -5.16 -7.16 -0.64
N ALA A 124 -4.76 -5.98 -0.23
CA ALA A 124 -5.62 -4.86 0.13
C ALA A 124 -5.28 -3.65 -0.75
N PRO A 125 -6.28 -2.88 -1.18
CA PRO A 125 -6.06 -1.72 -2.06
C PRO A 125 -5.03 -0.74 -1.51
N GLU A 126 -5.01 -0.54 -0.20
CA GLU A 126 -4.12 0.37 0.50
C GLU A 126 -2.65 -0.09 0.53
N THR A 127 -2.39 -1.38 0.46
CA THR A 127 -1.03 -1.93 0.48
C THR A 127 -0.14 -1.28 -0.57
N TYR A 128 -0.70 -1.08 -1.74
CA TYR A 128 0.02 -0.47 -2.85
C TYR A 128 0.45 0.98 -2.56
N TYR A 129 -0.46 1.79 -2.02
CA TYR A 129 -0.19 3.20 -1.72
C TYR A 129 0.69 3.41 -0.49
N LEU A 130 0.71 2.44 0.42
CA LEU A 130 1.43 2.52 1.69
C LEU A 130 2.79 1.81 1.67
N MET A 131 3.22 1.24 0.54
CA MET A 131 4.47 0.48 0.46
C MET A 131 5.68 1.27 0.96
N GLU A 132 5.82 2.51 0.54
CA GLU A 132 6.93 3.38 0.96
C GLU A 132 6.84 3.72 2.45
N LEU A 133 5.63 4.02 2.95
CA LEU A 133 5.39 4.25 4.38
C LEU A 133 5.71 2.99 5.19
N MET A 134 5.23 1.83 4.76
CA MET A 134 5.48 0.56 5.45
C MET A 134 6.97 0.17 5.46
N ALA A 135 7.73 0.58 4.46
CA ALA A 135 9.19 0.39 4.42
C ALA A 135 9.95 1.38 5.31
N SER A 136 9.31 2.44 5.81
CA SER A 136 9.96 3.42 6.66
C SER A 136 10.27 2.86 8.05
N HIS A 137 11.41 3.26 8.61
CA HIS A 137 11.83 2.86 9.95
C HIS A 137 10.83 3.28 11.04
N ASP A 138 10.25 4.48 10.91
CA ASP A 138 9.31 5.03 11.87
C ASP A 138 8.01 4.21 11.93
N PHE A 139 7.49 3.81 10.77
CA PHE A 139 6.32 2.95 10.70
C PHE A 139 6.60 1.56 11.29
N GLN A 140 7.73 0.96 10.95
CA GLN A 140 8.15 -0.34 11.47
C GLN A 140 8.28 -0.32 13.00
N THR A 141 8.89 0.72 13.54
CA THR A 141 9.05 0.90 14.99
C THR A 141 7.69 1.10 15.67
N ALA A 142 6.81 1.92 15.09
CA ALA A 142 5.48 2.15 15.63
C ALA A 142 4.62 0.88 15.61
N LEU A 143 4.68 0.11 14.54
CA LEU A 143 3.97 -1.16 14.44
C LEU A 143 4.47 -2.17 15.46
N HIS A 144 5.78 -2.29 15.63
CA HIS A 144 6.39 -3.17 16.64
C HIS A 144 5.93 -2.81 18.05
N ASN A 145 6.01 -1.52 18.41
CA ASN A 145 5.54 -1.04 19.70
C ASN A 145 4.04 -1.32 19.92
N TYR A 146 3.23 -1.20 18.87
CA TYR A 146 1.80 -1.53 18.95
C TYR A 146 1.56 -3.01 19.25
N LEU A 147 2.28 -3.90 18.57
CA LEU A 147 2.18 -5.36 18.76
C LEU A 147 2.65 -5.77 20.16
N ASP A 148 3.73 -5.18 20.67
CA ASP A 148 4.21 -5.39 22.04
C ASP A 148 3.15 -4.98 23.07
N LEU A 149 2.46 -3.87 22.84
CA LEU A 149 1.37 -3.42 23.73
C LEU A 149 0.17 -4.36 23.68
N GLU A 150 -0.22 -4.89 22.52
CA GLU A 150 -1.29 -5.89 22.40
C GLU A 150 -0.94 -7.20 23.12
N ASP A 151 0.29 -7.68 22.96
CA ASP A 151 0.77 -8.87 23.67
C ASP A 151 0.75 -8.64 25.18
N LEU A 152 1.24 -7.49 25.63
CA LEU A 152 1.23 -7.12 27.05
C LEU A 152 -0.20 -7.05 27.60
N GLN A 153 -1.12 -6.45 26.86
CA GLN A 153 -2.54 -6.38 27.24
C GLN A 153 -3.16 -7.78 27.32
N SER A 154 -2.87 -8.66 26.37
CA SER A 154 -3.33 -10.05 26.35
C SER A 154 -2.82 -10.83 27.58
N ARG A 155 -1.52 -10.70 27.90
CA ARG A 155 -0.92 -11.31 29.09
C ARG A 155 -1.51 -10.79 30.39
N LEU A 156 -1.70 -9.46 30.50
CA LEU A 156 -2.31 -8.86 31.68
C LEU A 156 -3.75 -9.35 31.89
N THR A 157 -4.52 -9.47 30.80
CA THR A 157 -5.88 -10.02 30.85
C THR A 157 -5.88 -11.47 31.32
N SER A 158 -4.97 -12.29 30.79
CA SER A 158 -4.79 -13.69 31.22
C SER A 158 -4.36 -13.80 32.68
N TRP A 159 -3.44 -12.96 33.14
CA TRP A 159 -3.02 -12.93 34.53
C TRP A 159 -4.15 -12.50 35.45
N ASN A 160 -4.93 -11.49 35.08
CA ASN A 160 -6.07 -11.03 35.86
C ASN A 160 -7.08 -12.17 36.08
N THR A 161 -7.41 -12.91 35.00
CA THR A 161 -8.26 -14.10 35.08
C THR A 161 -7.65 -15.21 36.00
N SER A 162 -6.33 -15.37 35.96
CA SER A 162 -5.62 -16.32 36.82
C SER A 162 -5.63 -15.87 38.28
N LEU A 163 -5.54 -14.55 38.56
CA LEU A 163 -5.63 -14.02 39.93
C LEU A 163 -7.01 -14.26 40.53
N ASP A 164 -8.09 -14.07 39.76
CA ASP A 164 -9.44 -14.41 40.23
C ASP A 164 -9.56 -15.89 40.63
N ALA A 165 -8.97 -16.80 39.84
CA ALA A 165 -8.93 -18.23 40.18
C ALA A 165 -8.10 -18.52 41.43
N PHE A 166 -7.02 -17.77 41.67
CA PHE A 166 -6.24 -17.90 42.92
C PHE A 166 -7.01 -17.39 44.13
N ASP A 167 -7.77 -16.32 44.01
CA ASP A 167 -8.63 -15.81 45.08
C ASP A 167 -9.69 -16.86 45.47
N ASP A 168 -10.30 -17.53 44.50
CA ASP A 168 -11.23 -18.64 44.74
C ASP A 168 -10.55 -19.79 45.49
N ILE A 169 -9.33 -20.18 45.10
CA ILE A 169 -8.55 -21.24 45.76
C ILE A 169 -8.20 -20.83 47.23
N ILE A 170 -7.82 -19.58 47.45
CA ILE A 170 -7.52 -19.04 48.78
C ILE A 170 -8.77 -19.07 49.64
N ALA A 171 -9.91 -18.65 49.13
CA ALA A 171 -11.18 -18.69 49.84
C ALA A 171 -11.57 -20.12 50.22
N LEU A 172 -11.45 -21.06 49.29
CA LEU A 172 -11.71 -22.48 49.53
C LEU A 172 -10.76 -23.05 50.57
N ARG A 173 -9.47 -22.75 50.53
CA ARG A 173 -8.49 -23.17 51.54
C ARG A 173 -8.81 -22.61 52.91
N ARG A 174 -9.14 -21.33 53.02
CA ARG A 174 -9.55 -20.74 54.30
C ARG A 174 -10.76 -21.46 54.88
N GLN A 175 -11.78 -21.70 54.05
CA GLN A 175 -12.98 -22.42 54.48
C GLN A 175 -12.67 -23.85 54.99
N ASN A 176 -11.70 -24.55 54.39
CA ASN A 176 -11.36 -25.91 54.75
C ASN A 176 -10.38 -26.02 55.94
N TYR A 177 -9.51 -25.05 56.14
CA TYR A 177 -8.47 -25.10 57.16
C TYR A 177 -8.73 -24.25 58.41
N GLU A 178 -9.52 -23.17 58.35
CA GLU A 178 -9.87 -22.37 59.53
C GLU A 178 -10.56 -23.16 60.64
N PRO A 179 -11.44 -24.16 60.36
CA PRO A 179 -12.04 -24.96 61.38
C PRO A 179 -11.06 -25.97 62.07
N LEU A 180 -9.87 -26.12 61.49
CA LEU A 180 -8.86 -27.08 61.98
C LEU A 180 -7.74 -26.42 62.78
N LEU A 181 -7.81 -25.11 62.96
CA LEU A 181 -6.88 -24.34 63.82
C LEU A 181 -7.36 -24.43 65.29
N PRO A 182 -6.47 -24.81 66.25
CA PRO A 182 -6.79 -24.96 67.64
C PRO A 182 -7.12 -23.61 68.31
#